data_b2885657ae40f1bc664efd31e3129fc8
#
_entry.id   b2885657ae40f1bc664efd31e3129fc8
#
_cell.length_a   1.000
_cell.length_b   1.000
_cell.length_c   1.000
_cell.angle_alpha   90.00
_cell.angle_beta   90.00
_cell.angle_gamma   90.00
#
_symmetry.space_group_name_H-M   'P 1'
#
loop_
_entity.id
_entity.type
_entity.pdbx_description
1 polymer ?
#
loop_
_entity_poly.entity_id
_entity_poly.type
_entity_poly.pdbx_seq_one_letter_code
_entity_poly.pdbx_strand_id
1 'polypeptide(L)'
;VRGGETLDMLQAMNTGHDGSMSTGHGNSPSDMMTRLETMVLMGIDMPLAAIRAQIATAIDIVIHLGRMRDKTRKVLEINEVVGIRNGQIELNRLYVFKEEPESDKNKVVGQLERTENPLINKQKLERKGLA
;
A
#
# COMPACT_ATOMS: atom_id res chain seq x y z
N VAL A 1 2.71 -11.44 -4.07
CA VAL A 1 4.16 -11.60 -3.96
C VAL A 1 4.50 -12.47 -2.77
N ARG A 2 5.47 -13.34 -2.88
CA ARG A 2 5.88 -14.28 -1.83
C ARG A 2 7.39 -14.49 -1.80
N GLY A 3 7.95 -14.60 -0.60
CA GLY A 3 9.32 -15.06 -0.38
C GLY A 3 10.39 -14.30 -1.14
N GLY A 4 11.31 -15.03 -1.76
CA GLY A 4 12.48 -14.46 -2.44
C GLY A 4 12.19 -13.57 -3.64
N GLU A 5 11.01 -13.68 -4.26
CA GLU A 5 10.63 -12.80 -5.38
C GLU A 5 10.38 -11.36 -4.93
N THR A 6 10.18 -11.15 -3.63
CA THR A 6 9.87 -9.81 -3.10
C THR A 6 10.99 -8.81 -3.38
N LEU A 7 12.23 -9.22 -3.12
CA LEU A 7 13.38 -8.33 -3.38
C LEU A 7 13.50 -8.02 -4.87
N ASP A 8 13.32 -9.01 -5.73
CA ASP A 8 13.39 -8.83 -7.19
C ASP A 8 12.32 -7.86 -7.67
N MET A 9 11.10 -7.96 -7.12
CA MET A 9 10.02 -7.04 -7.41
C MET A 9 10.38 -5.61 -7.00
N LEU A 10 10.90 -5.42 -5.78
CA LEU A 10 11.28 -4.10 -5.28
C LEU A 10 12.40 -3.49 -6.13
N GLN A 11 13.38 -4.29 -6.52
CA GLN A 11 14.47 -3.83 -7.37
C GLN A 11 13.98 -3.40 -8.74
N ALA A 12 13.07 -4.18 -9.34
CA ALA A 12 12.46 -3.82 -10.63
C ALA A 12 11.72 -2.49 -10.54
N MET A 13 10.92 -2.30 -9.49
CA MET A 13 10.19 -1.05 -9.28
C MET A 13 11.12 0.14 -9.09
N ASN A 14 12.27 -0.06 -8.42
CA ASN A 14 13.24 0.99 -8.16
C ASN A 14 14.11 1.36 -9.36
N THR A 15 14.16 0.51 -10.39
CA THR A 15 15.03 0.72 -11.56
C THR A 15 14.29 1.30 -12.76
N GLY A 16 13.24 2.08 -12.53
CA GLY A 16 12.57 2.83 -13.60
C GLY A 16 11.41 2.13 -14.27
N HIS A 17 10.90 1.05 -13.67
CA HIS A 17 9.71 0.36 -14.17
C HIS A 17 8.45 1.01 -13.61
N ASP A 18 8.22 2.28 -13.97
CA ASP A 18 7.02 3.00 -13.59
C ASP A 18 5.76 2.33 -14.13
N GLY A 19 4.70 2.36 -13.32
CA GLY A 19 3.45 1.71 -13.69
C GLY A 19 3.39 0.23 -13.32
N SER A 20 4.38 -0.27 -12.58
CA SER A 20 4.38 -1.65 -12.09
C SER A 20 3.30 -1.87 -11.05
N MET A 21 2.70 -3.04 -11.08
CA MET A 21 1.67 -3.45 -10.11
C MET A 21 1.97 -4.85 -9.60
N SER A 22 1.68 -5.09 -8.33
CA SER A 22 1.81 -6.41 -7.73
C SER A 22 0.74 -6.61 -6.67
N THR A 23 0.50 -7.85 -6.28
CA THR A 23 -0.48 -8.19 -5.25
C THR A 23 0.19 -8.94 -4.10
N GLY A 24 -0.42 -8.83 -2.94
CA GLY A 24 0.02 -9.55 -1.75
C GLY A 24 -1.15 -9.73 -0.80
N HIS A 25 -0.92 -10.48 0.26
CA HIS A 25 -1.93 -10.75 1.28
C HIS A 25 -1.52 -10.14 2.62
N GLY A 26 -2.41 -9.36 3.19
CA GLY A 26 -2.21 -8.73 4.49
C GLY A 26 -3.54 -8.28 5.07
N ASN A 27 -3.58 -8.06 6.37
CA ASN A 27 -4.81 -7.66 7.06
C ASN A 27 -5.07 -6.16 6.98
N SER A 28 -4.04 -5.40 6.63
CA SER A 28 -4.11 -3.93 6.49
C SER A 28 -2.93 -3.48 5.64
N PRO A 29 -2.93 -2.24 5.14
CA PRO A 29 -1.75 -1.69 4.45
C PRO A 29 -0.50 -1.73 5.31
N SER A 30 -0.61 -1.37 6.58
CA SER A 30 0.50 -1.39 7.54
C SER A 30 1.03 -2.82 7.75
N ASP A 31 0.14 -3.81 7.90
CA ASP A 31 0.50 -5.22 8.02
C ASP A 31 1.22 -5.71 6.77
N MET A 32 0.79 -5.27 5.60
CA MET A 32 1.44 -5.65 4.34
C MET A 32 2.88 -5.13 4.27
N MET A 33 3.12 -3.91 4.75
CA MET A 33 4.50 -3.37 4.79
C MET A 33 5.39 -4.23 5.68
N THR A 34 4.89 -4.62 6.85
CA THR A 34 5.63 -5.51 7.76
C THR A 34 5.89 -6.88 7.13
N ARG A 35 4.92 -7.42 6.40
CA ARG A 35 5.09 -8.69 5.69
C ARG A 35 6.13 -8.61 4.59
N LEU A 36 6.18 -7.51 3.85
CA LEU A 36 7.20 -7.28 2.84
C LEU A 36 8.59 -7.26 3.47
N GLU A 37 8.76 -6.58 4.60
CA GLU A 37 10.02 -6.58 5.35
C GLU A 37 10.45 -7.99 5.72
N THR A 38 9.52 -8.77 6.27
CA THR A 38 9.79 -10.16 6.67
C THR A 38 10.19 -11.03 5.49
N MET A 39 9.49 -10.91 4.36
CA MET A 39 9.80 -11.69 3.17
C MET A 39 11.18 -11.38 2.60
N VAL A 40 11.59 -10.12 2.62
CA VAL A 40 12.94 -9.73 2.18
C VAL A 40 13.99 -10.27 3.15
N LEU A 41 13.76 -10.16 4.47
CA LEU A 41 14.68 -10.67 5.49
C LEU A 41 14.88 -12.18 5.39
N MET A 42 13.88 -12.92 4.97
CA MET A 42 13.99 -14.37 4.80
C MET A 42 14.86 -14.78 3.61
N GLY A 43 15.00 -13.90 2.63
CA GLY A 43 15.75 -14.18 1.41
C GLY A 43 17.14 -13.60 1.34
N ILE A 44 17.45 -12.61 2.17
CA ILE A 44 18.73 -11.91 2.10
C ILE A 44 19.12 -11.34 3.47
N ASP A 45 20.43 -11.33 3.73
CA ASP A 45 20.98 -10.70 4.93
C ASP A 45 21.25 -9.21 4.64
N MET A 46 20.29 -8.37 5.00
CA MET A 46 20.33 -6.94 4.77
C MET A 46 19.78 -6.21 6.01
N PRO A 47 20.38 -5.08 6.41
CA PRO A 47 19.85 -4.31 7.54
C PRO A 47 18.39 -3.90 7.33
N LEU A 48 17.59 -3.98 8.38
CA LEU A 48 16.16 -3.65 8.31
C LEU A 48 15.93 -2.22 7.81
N ALA A 49 16.76 -1.26 8.21
CA ALA A 49 16.66 0.11 7.73
C ALA A 49 16.81 0.21 6.20
N ALA A 50 17.72 -0.58 5.62
CA ALA A 50 17.92 -0.61 4.17
C ALA A 50 16.72 -1.26 3.46
N ILE A 51 16.15 -2.31 4.05
CA ILE A 51 14.94 -2.96 3.51
C ILE A 51 13.78 -1.99 3.49
N ARG A 52 13.54 -1.27 4.58
CA ARG A 52 12.47 -0.27 4.67
C ARG A 52 12.65 0.85 3.67
N ALA A 53 13.89 1.32 3.48
CA ALA A 53 14.17 2.35 2.49
C ALA A 53 13.83 1.86 1.08
N GLN A 54 14.16 0.62 0.74
CA GLN A 54 13.83 0.06 -0.57
C GLN A 54 12.33 -0.06 -0.78
N ILE A 55 11.59 -0.52 0.21
CA ILE A 55 10.13 -0.63 0.14
C ILE A 55 9.51 0.75 -0.06
N ALA A 56 9.92 1.73 0.76
CA ALA A 56 9.37 3.08 0.70
C ALA A 56 9.65 3.78 -0.64
N THR A 57 10.77 3.47 -1.27
CA THR A 57 11.12 4.04 -2.58
C THR A 57 10.38 3.34 -3.72
N ALA A 58 10.20 2.03 -3.61
CA ALA A 58 9.63 1.22 -4.69
C ALA A 58 8.11 1.36 -4.81
N ILE A 59 7.42 1.45 -3.67
CA ILE A 59 5.96 1.42 -3.64
C ILE A 59 5.42 2.83 -3.42
N ASP A 60 4.52 3.27 -4.30
CA ASP A 60 3.91 4.61 -4.22
C ASP A 60 2.54 4.55 -3.57
N ILE A 61 1.72 3.57 -3.95
CA ILE A 61 0.32 3.46 -3.53
C ILE A 61 0.03 2.02 -3.10
N VAL A 62 -0.69 1.88 -2.00
CA VAL A 62 -1.20 0.59 -1.51
C VAL A 62 -2.73 0.65 -1.50
N ILE A 63 -3.34 -0.26 -2.22
CA ILE A 63 -4.80 -0.39 -2.27
C ILE A 63 -5.18 -1.64 -1.48
N HIS A 64 -5.96 -1.45 -0.42
CA HIS A 64 -6.41 -2.54 0.43
C HIS A 64 -7.83 -2.94 0.08
N LEU A 65 -7.98 -4.21 -0.32
CA LEU A 65 -9.29 -4.81 -0.59
C LEU A 65 -9.66 -5.75 0.54
N GLY A 66 -10.91 -5.74 0.91
CA GLY A 66 -11.43 -6.63 1.94
C GLY A 66 -12.71 -7.31 1.51
N ARG A 67 -12.93 -8.52 2.05
CA ARG A 67 -14.19 -9.22 1.90
C ARG A 67 -15.09 -8.84 3.05
N MET A 68 -16.27 -8.36 2.72
CA MET A 68 -17.24 -7.91 3.71
C MET A 68 -18.09 -9.07 4.22
N ARG A 69 -18.85 -8.84 5.30
CA ARG A 69 -19.72 -9.85 5.91
C ARG A 69 -20.81 -10.38 4.97
N ASP A 70 -21.19 -9.60 3.97
CA ASP A 70 -22.14 -10.02 2.93
C ASP A 70 -21.48 -10.75 1.77
N LYS A 71 -20.18 -11.12 1.92
CA LYS A 71 -19.36 -11.82 0.93
C LYS A 71 -18.98 -10.99 -0.29
N THR A 72 -19.33 -9.72 -0.35
CA THR A 72 -18.83 -8.82 -1.40
C THR A 72 -17.43 -8.36 -1.07
N ARG A 73 -16.66 -7.99 -2.11
CA ARG A 73 -15.32 -7.41 -1.96
C ARG A 73 -15.41 -5.92 -2.21
N LYS A 74 -14.75 -5.15 -1.37
CA LYS A 74 -14.72 -3.70 -1.46
C LYS A 74 -13.29 -3.20 -1.35
N VAL A 75 -13.01 -2.06 -1.96
CA VAL A 75 -11.80 -1.30 -1.66
C VAL A 75 -12.03 -0.62 -0.32
N LEU A 76 -11.24 -0.97 0.68
CA LEU A 76 -11.38 -0.45 2.05
C LEU A 76 -10.56 0.79 2.30
N GLU A 77 -9.35 0.85 1.72
CA GLU A 77 -8.43 1.98 1.90
C GLU A 77 -7.55 2.13 0.68
N ILE A 78 -7.18 3.36 0.41
CA ILE A 78 -6.10 3.68 -0.52
C ILE A 78 -5.13 4.56 0.24
N ASN A 79 -3.88 4.11 0.35
CA ASN A 79 -2.82 4.79 1.06
C ASN A 79 -1.66 5.11 0.13
N GLU A 80 -1.05 6.26 0.35
CA GLU A 80 0.23 6.61 -0.23
C GLU A 80 1.35 6.14 0.70
N VAL A 81 2.43 5.60 0.16
CA VAL A 81 3.66 5.35 0.92
C VAL A 81 4.48 6.63 0.85
N VAL A 82 4.56 7.35 1.97
CA VAL A 82 5.20 8.67 2.01
C VAL A 82 6.72 8.56 2.06
N GLY A 83 7.23 7.65 2.88
CA GLY A 83 8.65 7.50 3.13
C GLY A 83 8.90 6.86 4.48
N ILE A 84 10.00 7.24 5.10
CA ILE A 84 10.39 6.74 6.43
C ILE A 84 10.21 7.86 7.46
N ARG A 85 9.55 7.54 8.56
CA ARG A 85 9.42 8.45 9.69
C ARG A 85 9.63 7.68 10.98
N ASN A 86 10.54 8.18 11.84
CA ASN A 86 10.92 7.50 13.08
C ASN A 86 11.35 6.05 12.87
N GLY A 87 12.07 5.79 11.76
CA GLY A 87 12.56 4.46 11.41
C GLY A 87 11.50 3.52 10.84
N GLN A 88 10.28 3.97 10.65
CA GLN A 88 9.17 3.15 10.15
C GLN A 88 8.62 3.69 8.83
N ILE A 89 8.07 2.80 8.02
CA ILE A 89 7.40 3.21 6.78
C ILE A 89 6.14 4.00 7.14
N GLU A 90 6.03 5.22 6.62
CA GLU A 90 4.89 6.10 6.85
C GLU A 90 3.87 5.97 5.73
N LEU A 91 2.61 5.74 6.11
CA LEU A 91 1.48 5.67 5.19
C LEU A 91 0.59 6.89 5.37
N ASN A 92 0.10 7.42 4.25
CA ASN A 92 -0.84 8.53 4.22
C ASN A 92 -2.17 8.02 3.65
N ARG A 93 -3.19 7.98 4.49
CA ARG A 93 -4.50 7.46 4.08
C ARG A 93 -5.23 8.49 3.23
N LEU A 94 -5.47 8.16 1.96
CA LEU A 94 -6.11 9.06 1.00
C LEU A 94 -7.61 8.78 0.85
N TYR A 95 -8.01 7.51 0.91
CA TYR A 95 -9.41 7.08 0.81
C TYR A 95 -9.73 6.04 1.86
N VAL A 96 -10.95 6.08 2.36
CA VAL A 96 -11.47 5.12 3.36
C VAL A 96 -12.90 4.74 2.98
N PHE A 97 -13.21 3.44 3.08
CA PHE A 97 -14.58 2.98 2.89
C PHE A 97 -15.44 3.37 4.09
N LYS A 98 -16.59 3.97 3.80
CA LYS A 98 -17.58 4.35 4.79
C LYS A 98 -18.87 3.56 4.57
N GLU A 99 -19.29 2.79 5.57
CA GLU A 99 -20.58 2.11 5.54
C GLU A 99 -21.70 3.13 5.75
N GLU A 100 -22.78 2.95 4.99
CA GLU A 100 -23.97 3.76 5.13
C GLU A 100 -24.88 3.19 6.22
N PRO A 101 -25.80 3.99 6.80
CA PRO A 101 -26.76 3.51 7.80
C PRO A 101 -27.66 2.39 7.30
N GLU A 102 -27.85 2.25 6.00
CA GLU A 102 -28.62 1.18 5.38
C GLU A 102 -27.94 -0.18 5.46
N SER A 103 -26.68 -0.23 5.84
CA SER A 103 -25.95 -1.49 6.00
C SER A 103 -26.54 -2.30 7.15
N ASP A 104 -26.63 -3.61 6.94
CA ASP A 104 -27.00 -4.56 7.98
C ASP A 104 -26.06 -5.77 7.95
N LYS A 105 -26.35 -6.81 8.77
CA LYS A 105 -25.49 -7.98 8.85
C LYS A 105 -25.47 -8.83 7.58
N ASN A 106 -26.44 -8.64 6.67
CA ASN A 106 -26.58 -9.41 5.44
C ASN A 106 -26.22 -8.61 4.19
N LYS A 107 -26.10 -7.29 4.31
CA LYS A 107 -25.80 -6.42 3.17
C LYS A 107 -24.96 -5.24 3.63
N VAL A 108 -23.85 -5.03 2.96
CA VAL A 108 -22.99 -3.88 3.19
C VAL A 108 -23.20 -2.85 2.09
N VAL A 109 -23.65 -1.67 2.48
CA VAL A 109 -23.86 -0.53 1.59
C VAL A 109 -22.91 0.58 2.03
N GLY A 110 -22.18 1.15 1.08
CA GLY A 110 -21.28 2.22 1.40
C GLY A 110 -20.46 2.62 0.18
N GLN A 111 -19.55 3.52 0.38
CA GLN A 111 -18.68 4.01 -0.68
C GLN A 111 -17.32 4.42 -0.16
N LEU A 112 -16.36 4.44 -1.07
CA LEU A 112 -15.01 4.91 -0.81
C LEU A 112 -15.04 6.43 -0.79
N GLU A 113 -14.62 7.03 0.33
CA GLU A 113 -14.62 8.47 0.51
C GLU A 113 -13.20 9.03 0.59
N ARG A 114 -13.00 10.18 -0.02
CA ARG A 114 -11.74 10.92 0.07
C ARG A 114 -11.54 11.44 1.49
N THR A 115 -10.35 11.25 2.05
CA THR A 115 -9.97 11.86 3.32
C THR A 115 -9.56 13.32 3.11
N GLU A 116 -9.30 14.04 4.21
CA GLU A 116 -8.77 15.40 4.15
C GLU A 116 -7.27 15.45 3.85
N ASN A 117 -6.60 14.29 3.88
CA ASN A 117 -5.15 14.23 3.68
C ASN A 117 -4.78 14.44 2.20
N PRO A 118 -3.95 15.43 1.88
CA PRO A 118 -3.51 15.61 0.49
C PRO A 118 -2.47 14.57 0.09
N LEU A 119 -2.35 14.32 -1.20
CA LEU A 119 -1.24 13.53 -1.73
C LEU A 119 0.05 14.30 -1.49
N ILE A 120 1.04 13.67 -0.88
CA ILE A 120 2.30 14.31 -0.48
C ILE A 120 3.34 14.25 -1.58
N ASN A 121 3.59 13.07 -2.16
CA ASN A 121 4.62 12.87 -3.17
C ASN A 121 4.05 13.09 -4.57
N LYS A 122 4.19 14.31 -5.09
CA LYS A 122 3.63 14.71 -6.38
C LYS A 122 4.66 14.79 -7.51
N GLN A 123 5.91 14.49 -7.24
CA GLN A 123 6.99 14.71 -8.21
C GLN A 123 6.77 13.99 -9.55
N LYS A 124 6.32 12.74 -9.51
CA LYS A 124 6.05 11.99 -10.75
C LYS A 124 4.93 12.61 -11.57
N LEU A 125 3.90 13.10 -10.90
CA LEU A 125 2.78 13.77 -11.56
C LEU A 125 3.20 15.11 -12.16
N GLU A 126 3.99 15.87 -11.42
CA GLU A 126 4.50 17.17 -11.87
C GLU A 126 5.38 17.03 -13.11
N ARG A 127 6.28 16.03 -13.14
CA ARG A 127 7.12 15.76 -14.30
C ARG A 127 6.32 15.45 -15.56
N LYS A 128 5.13 14.87 -15.40
CA LYS A 128 4.25 14.51 -16.51
C LYS A 128 3.19 15.58 -16.79
N GLY A 129 3.24 16.70 -16.09
CA GLY A 129 2.29 17.79 -16.27
C GLY A 129 0.90 17.50 -15.73
N LEU A 130 0.76 16.58 -14.78
CA LEU A 130 -0.52 16.14 -14.22
C LEU A 130 -0.86 16.78 -12.89
N ALA A 131 0.04 17.56 -12.32
CA ALA A 131 -0.18 18.22 -11.04
C ALA A 131 0.43 19.62 -11.00
#